data_9b77a284042cbc03fb643509664420e1
#
_entry.id   9b77a284042cbc03fb643509664420e1
#
_cell.length_a   1.000
_cell.length_b   1.000
_cell.length_c   1.000
_cell.angle_alpha   90.00
_cell.angle_beta   90.00
_cell.angle_gamma   90.00
#
_symmetry.space_group_name_H-M   'P 1'
#
loop_
_entity.id
_entity.type
_entity.pdbx_description
1 polymer ?
#
loop_
_entity_poly.entity_id
_entity_poly.type
_entity_poly.pdbx_seq_one_letter_code
_entity_poly.pdbx_strand_id
1 'polypeptide(L)'
;VVAGLDGVELFSSTKKSCPNCLSRKKHTGETEYFYRSVVCMITGKSPHVILGQEMLKPRDGSGKDEGELTGGKRLIERLKKRHGHFADVIVADALYLNAPFINTLKENGLEGVIRLKDERRMIFQDAEHLFKQDEGKKASFWKGKKKIEVWDLSGFEMEGCPYKLRVVRYYEQWKENGKETERFMWLVTTLEAADYRVLWEMMHRRWDIEENGFHQLKTYYHAKHCYCRDAVETIFNLIIIGFNVRELYLYRRSRNFAGSGISRKSINRIFCDELLTEKVKQILCEKGG
;
A
#
# COMPACT_ATOMS: atom_id res chain seq x y z
N VAL A 1 3.41 11.92 9.05
CA VAL A 1 2.92 11.41 7.75
C VAL A 1 2.90 9.88 7.78
N VAL A 2 1.79 9.26 7.35
CA VAL A 2 1.67 7.81 7.22
C VAL A 2 1.68 7.45 5.74
N ALA A 3 2.50 6.47 5.36
CA ALA A 3 2.56 5.96 3.99
C ALA A 3 2.29 4.45 3.96
N GLY A 4 1.49 4.01 2.99
CA GLY A 4 1.25 2.60 2.70
C GLY A 4 2.32 2.06 1.76
N LEU A 5 2.75 0.82 2.00
CA LEU A 5 3.63 0.08 1.12
C LEU A 5 2.93 -1.21 0.67
N ASP A 6 2.86 -1.43 -0.64
CA ASP A 6 2.22 -2.63 -1.19
C ASP A 6 2.69 -2.92 -2.62
N GLY A 7 2.53 -4.16 -3.07
CA GLY A 7 2.87 -4.60 -4.41
C GLY A 7 1.73 -4.44 -5.41
N VAL A 8 2.04 -4.02 -6.62
CA VAL A 8 1.09 -3.95 -7.72
C VAL A 8 1.59 -4.72 -8.93
N GLU A 9 0.76 -5.63 -9.44
CA GLU A 9 1.00 -6.29 -10.72
C GLU A 9 0.41 -5.41 -11.84
N LEU A 10 1.23 -5.12 -12.84
CA LEU A 10 0.85 -4.24 -13.95
C LEU A 10 0.13 -5.05 -15.03
N PHE A 11 0.85 -5.83 -15.81
CA PHE A 11 0.28 -6.69 -16.84
C PHE A 11 1.03 -8.01 -16.92
N SER A 12 0.40 -9.03 -17.48
CA SER A 12 0.97 -10.36 -17.67
C SER A 12 0.69 -10.92 -19.08
N SER A 13 1.47 -11.91 -19.48
CA SER A 13 1.32 -12.61 -20.76
C SER A 13 1.84 -14.05 -20.66
N THR A 14 1.10 -14.98 -21.23
CA THR A 14 1.59 -16.38 -21.42
C THR A 14 2.31 -16.57 -22.77
N LYS A 15 2.17 -15.61 -23.69
CA LYS A 15 2.68 -15.75 -25.07
C LYS A 15 4.00 -15.03 -25.30
N LYS A 16 4.32 -14.03 -24.50
CA LYS A 16 5.47 -13.15 -24.77
C LYS A 16 6.27 -12.93 -23.51
N SER A 17 7.55 -13.27 -23.56
CA SER A 17 8.56 -12.99 -22.54
C SER A 17 9.40 -11.77 -22.93
N CYS A 18 10.09 -11.20 -21.95
CA CYS A 18 11.11 -10.18 -22.14
C CYS A 18 12.20 -10.33 -21.06
N PRO A 19 13.41 -9.79 -21.25
CA PRO A 19 14.51 -9.97 -20.30
C PRO A 19 14.23 -9.46 -18.89
N ASN A 20 13.38 -8.44 -18.76
CA ASN A 20 13.09 -7.74 -17.50
C ASN A 20 11.77 -8.17 -16.84
N CYS A 21 11.06 -9.18 -17.38
CA CYS A 21 9.84 -9.67 -16.76
C CYS A 21 10.10 -10.78 -15.75
N LEU A 22 9.28 -10.81 -14.72
CA LEU A 22 9.19 -11.92 -13.77
C LEU A 22 8.44 -13.09 -14.42
N SER A 23 8.60 -14.30 -13.87
CA SER A 23 7.93 -15.49 -14.36
C SER A 23 7.35 -16.34 -13.25
N ARG A 24 6.22 -16.98 -13.51
CA ARG A 24 5.61 -17.97 -12.62
C ARG A 24 4.95 -19.08 -13.42
N LYS A 25 4.90 -20.28 -12.86
CA LYS A 25 4.12 -21.39 -13.42
C LYS A 25 2.67 -21.30 -12.92
N LYS A 26 1.72 -21.34 -13.84
CA LYS A 26 0.30 -21.49 -13.53
C LYS A 26 -0.03 -22.93 -13.13
N HIS A 27 -1.19 -23.15 -12.53
CA HIS A 27 -1.72 -24.49 -12.25
C HIS A 27 -1.91 -25.33 -13.53
N THR A 28 -2.08 -24.68 -14.69
CA THR A 28 -2.15 -25.31 -16.02
C THR A 28 -0.81 -25.80 -16.55
N GLY A 29 0.31 -25.54 -15.85
CA GLY A 29 1.67 -25.84 -16.30
C GLY A 29 2.28 -24.77 -17.22
N GLU A 30 1.48 -23.81 -17.72
CA GLU A 30 1.96 -22.72 -18.56
C GLU A 30 2.83 -21.73 -17.76
N THR A 31 3.86 -21.18 -18.41
CA THR A 31 4.64 -20.08 -17.82
C THR A 31 3.96 -18.76 -18.12
N GLU A 32 3.68 -17.99 -17.10
CA GLU A 32 3.19 -16.62 -17.19
C GLU A 32 4.32 -15.65 -16.87
N TYR A 33 4.50 -14.66 -17.73
CA TYR A 33 5.47 -13.59 -17.59
C TYR A 33 4.71 -12.32 -17.18
N PHE A 34 5.22 -11.60 -16.19
CA PHE A 34 4.51 -10.44 -15.64
C PHE A 34 5.47 -9.37 -15.13
N TYR A 35 4.97 -8.18 -14.92
CA TYR A 35 5.67 -7.09 -14.25
C TYR A 35 4.99 -6.77 -12.93
N ARG A 36 5.79 -6.59 -11.89
CA ARG A 36 5.33 -6.19 -10.55
C ARG A 36 6.20 -5.09 -10.01
N SER A 37 5.59 -4.14 -9.34
CA SER A 37 6.28 -3.04 -8.66
C SER A 37 5.80 -2.94 -7.22
N VAL A 38 6.71 -2.57 -6.31
CA VAL A 38 6.33 -2.11 -4.96
C VAL A 38 6.13 -0.60 -5.03
N VAL A 39 5.05 -0.12 -4.43
CA VAL A 39 4.66 1.30 -4.42
C VAL A 39 4.56 1.80 -2.98
N CYS A 40 5.04 3.00 -2.73
CA CYS A 40 4.87 3.72 -1.49
C CYS A 40 3.98 4.95 -1.73
N MET A 41 2.86 5.07 -0.99
CA MET A 41 1.85 6.12 -1.18
C MET A 41 1.41 6.70 0.17
N ILE A 42 1.20 8.01 0.24
CA ILE A 42 0.59 8.66 1.42
C ILE A 42 -0.84 8.15 1.59
N THR A 43 -1.17 7.69 2.80
CA THR A 43 -2.48 7.16 3.17
C THR A 43 -3.17 8.02 4.24
N GLY A 44 -4.47 7.85 4.40
CA GLY A 44 -5.28 8.49 5.43
C GLY A 44 -5.97 9.76 4.94
N LYS A 45 -5.27 10.84 4.72
CA LYS A 45 -5.83 12.12 4.26
C LYS A 45 -5.35 12.46 2.86
N SER A 46 -6.23 13.04 2.04
CA SER A 46 -5.86 13.60 0.74
C SER A 46 -4.83 14.74 0.90
N PRO A 47 -3.92 14.92 -0.09
CA PRO A 47 -3.82 14.17 -1.34
C PRO A 47 -3.15 12.81 -1.15
N HIS A 48 -3.62 11.80 -1.89
CA HIS A 48 -3.03 10.46 -1.92
C HIS A 48 -1.86 10.42 -2.92
N VAL A 49 -0.71 10.93 -2.52
CA VAL A 49 0.46 11.05 -3.40
C VAL A 49 1.29 9.77 -3.37
N ILE A 50 1.62 9.23 -4.53
CA ILE A 50 2.58 8.15 -4.68
C ILE A 50 3.99 8.76 -4.58
N LEU A 51 4.72 8.39 -3.52
CA LEU A 51 6.07 8.88 -3.22
C LEU A 51 7.12 8.23 -4.11
N GLY A 52 6.89 6.98 -4.52
CA GLY A 52 7.77 6.26 -5.40
C GLY A 52 7.30 4.83 -5.67
N GLN A 53 7.97 4.21 -6.61
CA GLN A 53 7.77 2.81 -6.98
C GLN A 53 9.12 2.12 -7.22
N GLU A 54 9.18 0.80 -7.09
CA GLU A 54 10.38 0.00 -7.35
C GLU A 54 9.98 -1.26 -8.11
N MET A 55 10.45 -1.38 -9.36
CA MET A 55 10.21 -2.58 -10.16
C MET A 55 10.97 -3.77 -9.58
N LEU A 56 10.29 -4.91 -9.46
CA LEU A 56 10.93 -6.15 -9.08
C LEU A 56 11.78 -6.69 -10.25
N LYS A 57 12.94 -7.24 -9.91
CA LYS A 57 13.91 -7.71 -10.90
C LYS A 57 13.77 -9.21 -11.11
N PRO A 58 13.86 -9.71 -12.36
CA PRO A 58 13.98 -11.14 -12.61
C PRO A 58 15.35 -11.63 -12.15
N ARG A 59 15.38 -12.85 -11.60
CA ARG A 59 16.62 -13.56 -11.24
C ARG A 59 17.59 -12.69 -10.42
N ASP A 60 17.29 -12.48 -9.17
CA ASP A 60 18.07 -11.65 -8.23
C ASP A 60 19.45 -12.27 -7.81
N GLY A 61 19.95 -13.27 -8.55
CA GLY A 61 21.17 -14.01 -8.27
C GLY A 61 20.95 -15.34 -7.52
N SER A 62 19.76 -15.62 -7.02
CA SER A 62 19.39 -16.87 -6.32
C SER A 62 18.72 -17.91 -7.23
N GLY A 63 18.58 -17.62 -8.52
CA GLY A 63 17.82 -18.44 -9.47
C GLY A 63 16.29 -18.27 -9.37
N LYS A 64 15.82 -17.40 -8.49
CA LYS A 64 14.43 -17.00 -8.32
C LYS A 64 14.25 -15.54 -8.68
N ASP A 65 13.02 -15.18 -9.01
CA ASP A 65 12.65 -13.78 -9.19
C ASP A 65 12.58 -13.05 -7.84
N GLU A 66 12.88 -11.76 -7.86
CA GLU A 66 12.86 -10.90 -6.67
C GLU A 66 11.46 -10.85 -6.05
N GLY A 67 11.40 -10.93 -4.72
CA GLY A 67 10.19 -10.75 -3.94
C GLY A 67 9.92 -9.28 -3.55
N GLU A 68 8.68 -8.98 -3.19
CA GLU A 68 8.26 -7.63 -2.76
C GLU A 68 9.05 -7.09 -1.56
N LEU A 69 9.50 -7.98 -0.68
CA LEU A 69 10.31 -7.59 0.48
C LEU A 69 11.62 -6.91 0.08
N THR A 70 12.34 -7.48 -0.88
CA THR A 70 13.61 -6.93 -1.38
C THR A 70 13.36 -5.61 -2.11
N GLY A 71 12.35 -5.57 -3.00
CA GLY A 71 11.94 -4.35 -3.67
C GLY A 71 11.49 -3.26 -2.68
N GLY A 72 10.73 -3.64 -1.65
CA GLY A 72 10.27 -2.73 -0.60
C GLY A 72 11.40 -2.10 0.20
N LYS A 73 12.40 -2.87 0.63
CA LYS A 73 13.59 -2.35 1.31
C LYS A 73 14.34 -1.34 0.43
N ARG A 74 14.62 -1.72 -0.80
CA ARG A 74 15.31 -0.85 -1.77
C ARG A 74 14.52 0.45 -2.04
N LEU A 75 13.19 0.38 -2.10
CA LEU A 75 12.34 1.55 -2.24
C LEU A 75 12.46 2.50 -1.02
N ILE A 76 12.38 1.97 0.21
CA ILE A 76 12.52 2.76 1.44
C ILE A 76 13.86 3.49 1.49
N GLU A 77 14.97 2.79 1.24
CA GLU A 77 16.32 3.37 1.20
C GLU A 77 16.44 4.47 0.14
N ARG A 78 15.87 4.23 -1.05
CA ARG A 78 15.86 5.20 -2.14
C ARG A 78 15.03 6.44 -1.82
N LEU A 79 13.85 6.28 -1.21
CA LEU A 79 13.02 7.40 -0.77
C LEU A 79 13.73 8.21 0.31
N LYS A 80 14.34 7.57 1.29
CA LYS A 80 15.14 8.23 2.33
C LYS A 80 16.27 9.04 1.74
N LYS A 81 17.03 8.47 0.81
CA LYS A 81 18.15 9.15 0.14
C LYS A 81 17.70 10.37 -0.68
N ARG A 82 16.52 10.29 -1.35
CA ARG A 82 16.03 11.35 -2.23
C ARG A 82 15.31 12.47 -1.51
N HIS A 83 14.51 12.12 -0.50
CA HIS A 83 13.55 13.03 0.13
C HIS A 83 13.82 13.29 1.61
N GLY A 84 14.84 12.66 2.19
CA GLY A 84 15.10 12.77 3.63
C GLY A 84 13.97 12.16 4.45
N HIS A 85 13.30 12.96 5.27
CA HIS A 85 12.16 12.51 6.07
C HIS A 85 10.86 12.58 5.24
N PHE A 86 10.50 11.49 4.59
CA PHE A 86 9.32 11.42 3.70
C PHE A 86 8.06 10.89 4.39
N ALA A 87 8.21 10.16 5.49
CA ALA A 87 7.13 9.63 6.30
C ALA A 87 7.60 9.41 7.74
N ASP A 88 6.66 9.29 8.68
CA ASP A 88 6.92 8.89 10.07
C ASP A 88 6.66 7.39 10.24
N VAL A 89 5.61 6.89 9.59
CA VAL A 89 5.12 5.52 9.74
C VAL A 89 4.87 4.87 8.39
N ILE A 90 5.32 3.64 8.24
CA ILE A 90 4.96 2.77 7.11
C ILE A 90 3.92 1.76 7.56
N VAL A 91 2.78 1.72 6.85
CA VAL A 91 1.75 0.69 7.03
C VAL A 91 1.85 -0.33 5.91
N ALA A 92 1.90 -1.62 6.28
CA ALA A 92 2.12 -2.69 5.30
C ALA A 92 1.33 -3.96 5.62
N ASP A 93 1.17 -4.85 4.63
CA ASP A 93 0.53 -6.16 4.81
C ASP A 93 1.47 -7.14 5.54
N ALA A 94 0.91 -8.29 5.91
CA ALA A 94 1.59 -9.37 6.62
C ALA A 94 2.82 -9.94 5.90
N LEU A 95 2.91 -9.79 4.59
CA LEU A 95 4.10 -10.15 3.81
C LEU A 95 5.36 -9.42 4.32
N TYR A 96 5.21 -8.17 4.74
CA TYR A 96 6.31 -7.32 5.20
C TYR A 96 6.68 -7.54 6.68
N LEU A 97 5.99 -8.42 7.41
CA LEU A 97 6.32 -8.71 8.81
C LEU A 97 7.52 -9.66 8.87
N ASN A 98 8.71 -9.14 8.81
CA ASN A 98 9.96 -9.86 9.05
C ASN A 98 11.04 -8.93 9.59
N ALA A 99 12.01 -9.49 10.28
CA ALA A 99 13.09 -8.75 10.93
C ALA A 99 13.90 -7.87 9.96
N PRO A 100 14.35 -8.35 8.78
CA PRO A 100 15.10 -7.53 7.84
C PRO A 100 14.35 -6.29 7.34
N PHE A 101 13.03 -6.36 7.18
CA PHE A 101 12.23 -5.21 6.77
C PHE A 101 12.05 -4.21 7.91
N ILE A 102 11.74 -4.70 9.13
CA ILE A 102 11.62 -3.85 10.32
C ILE A 102 12.93 -3.13 10.61
N ASN A 103 14.06 -3.83 10.50
CA ASN A 103 15.39 -3.24 10.65
C ASN A 103 15.61 -2.12 9.62
N THR A 104 15.29 -2.37 8.34
CA THR A 104 15.38 -1.34 7.29
C THR A 104 14.54 -0.11 7.62
N LEU A 105 13.31 -0.27 8.14
CA LEU A 105 12.49 0.86 8.56
C LEU A 105 13.19 1.67 9.66
N LYS A 106 13.61 1.01 10.73
CA LYS A 106 14.24 1.67 11.89
C LYS A 106 15.58 2.35 11.53
N GLU A 107 16.40 1.73 10.73
CA GLU A 107 17.67 2.28 10.21
C GLU A 107 17.43 3.55 9.37
N ASN A 108 16.29 3.66 8.72
CA ASN A 108 15.89 4.84 7.95
C ASN A 108 15.06 5.87 8.76
N GLY A 109 14.91 5.66 10.08
CA GLY A 109 14.17 6.56 10.98
C GLY A 109 12.67 6.52 10.77
N LEU A 110 12.12 5.35 10.39
CA LEU A 110 10.72 5.10 10.17
C LEU A 110 10.17 4.12 11.20
N GLU A 111 8.91 4.29 11.55
CA GLU A 111 8.17 3.31 12.35
C GLU A 111 7.33 2.40 11.44
N GLY A 112 7.05 1.18 11.92
CA GLY A 112 6.24 0.21 11.22
C GLY A 112 4.92 -0.10 11.91
N VAL A 113 3.82 -0.18 11.14
CA VAL A 113 2.55 -0.78 11.56
C VAL A 113 2.21 -1.85 10.53
N ILE A 114 2.41 -3.11 10.89
CA ILE A 114 2.40 -4.22 9.94
C ILE A 114 1.32 -5.24 10.37
N ARG A 115 0.53 -5.72 9.41
CA ARG A 115 -0.47 -6.74 9.67
C ARG A 115 0.18 -8.04 10.15
N LEU A 116 -0.43 -8.68 11.16
CA LEU A 116 -0.07 -10.02 11.60
C LEU A 116 -1.22 -10.97 11.22
N LYS A 117 -0.96 -11.97 10.38
CA LYS A 117 -1.95 -12.92 9.86
C LYS A 117 -1.56 -14.39 10.06
N ASP A 118 -0.26 -14.68 10.11
CA ASP A 118 0.23 -16.05 10.16
C ASP A 118 0.29 -16.53 11.61
N GLU A 119 -0.66 -17.38 11.97
CA GLU A 119 -0.81 -17.97 13.32
C GLU A 119 0.34 -18.92 13.71
N ARG A 120 1.14 -19.37 12.74
CA ARG A 120 2.31 -20.23 12.98
C ARG A 120 3.52 -19.45 13.47
N ARG A 121 3.51 -18.13 13.37
CA ARG A 121 4.61 -17.30 13.87
C ARG A 121 4.67 -17.29 15.38
N MET A 122 5.86 -17.44 15.94
CA MET A 122 6.07 -17.41 17.40
C MET A 122 5.46 -16.16 18.03
N ILE A 123 5.71 -14.98 17.46
CA ILE A 123 5.15 -13.72 17.97
C ILE A 123 3.61 -13.71 18.04
N PHE A 124 2.92 -14.43 17.12
CA PHE A 124 1.47 -14.59 17.18
C PHE A 124 1.08 -15.52 18.35
N GLN A 125 1.74 -16.67 18.45
CA GLN A 125 1.45 -17.68 19.48
C GLN A 125 1.69 -17.17 20.89
N ASP A 126 2.82 -16.48 21.09
CA ASP A 126 3.17 -15.84 22.36
C ASP A 126 2.13 -14.79 22.75
N ALA A 127 1.80 -13.89 21.82
CA ALA A 127 0.79 -12.85 22.06
C ALA A 127 -0.61 -13.45 22.29
N GLU A 128 -1.01 -14.47 21.55
CA GLU A 128 -2.30 -15.14 21.74
C GLU A 128 -2.39 -15.82 23.11
N HIS A 129 -1.30 -16.47 23.54
CA HIS A 129 -1.23 -17.12 24.85
C HIS A 129 -1.41 -16.10 25.99
N LEU A 130 -0.67 -15.00 25.94
CA LEU A 130 -0.77 -13.93 26.93
C LEU A 130 -2.15 -13.27 26.94
N PHE A 131 -2.72 -12.99 25.77
CA PHE A 131 -4.07 -12.40 25.69
C PHE A 131 -5.19 -13.34 26.15
N LYS A 132 -4.99 -14.65 26.08
CA LYS A 132 -5.93 -15.65 26.67
C LYS A 132 -5.86 -15.68 28.20
N GLN A 133 -4.76 -15.30 28.81
CA GLN A 133 -4.57 -15.16 30.26
C GLN A 133 -4.99 -13.77 30.78
N ASP A 134 -5.68 -12.98 29.96
CA ASP A 134 -6.05 -11.58 30.23
C ASP A 134 -4.85 -10.65 30.52
N GLU A 135 -3.65 -11.04 30.10
CA GLU A 135 -2.50 -10.16 30.17
C GLU A 135 -2.57 -9.08 29.08
N GLY A 136 -1.96 -7.94 29.36
CA GLY A 136 -1.99 -6.80 28.48
C GLY A 136 -3.15 -5.84 28.75
N LYS A 137 -3.08 -4.68 28.12
CA LYS A 137 -4.10 -3.64 28.27
C LYS A 137 -5.35 -4.05 27.49
N LYS A 138 -6.44 -4.30 28.21
CA LYS A 138 -7.76 -4.54 27.60
C LYS A 138 -8.57 -3.25 27.63
N ALA A 139 -9.08 -2.83 26.48
CA ALA A 139 -9.87 -1.62 26.31
C ALA A 139 -10.98 -1.83 25.27
N SER A 140 -11.92 -0.91 25.21
CA SER A 140 -12.93 -0.92 24.16
C SER A 140 -13.25 0.49 23.68
N PHE A 141 -13.66 0.61 22.42
CA PHE A 141 -14.13 1.87 21.85
C PHE A 141 -15.12 1.62 20.71
N TRP A 142 -15.81 2.69 20.30
CA TRP A 142 -16.74 2.64 19.19
C TRP A 142 -16.21 3.43 17.99
N LYS A 143 -16.39 2.88 16.81
CA LYS A 143 -16.16 3.59 15.55
C LYS A 143 -17.38 3.44 14.64
N GLY A 144 -18.19 4.47 14.61
CA GLY A 144 -19.50 4.41 13.98
C GLY A 144 -20.38 3.35 14.67
N LYS A 145 -20.83 2.35 13.91
CA LYS A 145 -21.66 1.23 14.42
C LYS A 145 -20.84 0.02 14.87
N LYS A 146 -19.49 0.09 14.81
CA LYS A 146 -18.61 -1.01 15.21
C LYS A 146 -18.18 -0.85 16.65
N LYS A 147 -18.38 -1.90 17.45
CA LYS A 147 -17.76 -2.07 18.77
C LYS A 147 -16.40 -2.75 18.56
N ILE A 148 -15.36 -2.21 19.17
CA ILE A 148 -14.00 -2.71 19.01
C ILE A 148 -13.43 -2.96 20.40
N GLU A 149 -13.05 -4.20 20.67
CA GLU A 149 -12.31 -4.58 21.87
C GLU A 149 -10.83 -4.75 21.51
N VAL A 150 -9.94 -4.37 22.42
CA VAL A 150 -8.51 -4.26 22.15
C VAL A 150 -7.72 -4.97 23.23
N TRP A 151 -6.77 -5.78 22.84
CA TRP A 151 -5.68 -6.30 23.68
C TRP A 151 -4.37 -5.75 23.13
N ASP A 152 -3.51 -5.28 24.02
CA ASP A 152 -2.37 -4.48 23.66
C ASP A 152 -1.21 -4.76 24.62
N LEU A 153 -0.13 -5.30 24.11
CA LEU A 153 1.05 -5.66 24.89
C LEU A 153 2.33 -5.35 24.13
N SER A 154 3.31 -4.78 24.84
CA SER A 154 4.64 -4.45 24.31
C SER A 154 5.69 -5.43 24.83
N GLY A 155 6.88 -5.42 24.23
CA GLY A 155 8.03 -6.18 24.72
C GLY A 155 8.30 -7.48 23.95
N PHE A 156 7.54 -7.76 22.88
CA PHE A 156 7.78 -8.94 22.07
C PHE A 156 9.12 -8.86 21.32
N GLU A 157 9.73 -10.02 21.14
CA GLU A 157 10.96 -10.20 20.39
C GLU A 157 10.69 -10.95 19.09
N MET A 158 11.51 -10.68 18.09
CA MET A 158 11.53 -11.40 16.84
C MET A 158 12.97 -11.71 16.48
N GLU A 159 13.27 -12.96 16.15
CA GLU A 159 14.60 -13.39 15.76
C GLU A 159 15.19 -12.51 14.64
N GLY A 160 16.42 -12.02 14.83
CA GLY A 160 17.07 -11.10 13.90
C GLY A 160 16.60 -9.66 13.95
N CYS A 161 15.68 -9.30 14.87
CA CYS A 161 15.22 -7.92 15.08
C CYS A 161 15.69 -7.43 16.47
N PRO A 162 16.57 -6.41 16.55
CA PRO A 162 17.06 -5.92 17.84
C PRO A 162 16.05 -5.02 18.56
N TYR A 163 14.93 -4.70 17.93
CA TYR A 163 13.92 -3.79 18.47
C TYR A 163 12.81 -4.58 19.17
N LYS A 164 12.37 -4.08 20.32
CA LYS A 164 11.16 -4.59 20.97
C LYS A 164 9.94 -4.22 20.15
N LEU A 165 9.02 -5.16 20.03
CA LEU A 165 7.81 -5.02 19.23
C LEU A 165 6.59 -4.98 20.15
N ARG A 166 5.56 -4.32 19.67
CA ARG A 166 4.26 -4.25 20.32
C ARG A 166 3.24 -4.98 19.45
N VAL A 167 2.44 -5.84 20.05
CA VAL A 167 1.37 -6.59 19.38
C VAL A 167 0.04 -6.07 19.87
N VAL A 168 -0.84 -5.75 18.93
CA VAL A 168 -2.20 -5.30 19.23
C VAL A 168 -3.20 -6.17 18.49
N ARG A 169 -4.17 -6.71 19.24
CA ARG A 169 -5.31 -7.46 18.72
C ARG A 169 -6.56 -6.63 18.85
N TYR A 170 -7.34 -6.53 17.79
CA TYR A 170 -8.66 -5.92 17.76
C TYR A 170 -9.69 -6.99 17.46
N TYR A 171 -10.79 -6.98 18.21
CA TYR A 171 -11.99 -7.74 17.93
C TYR A 171 -13.09 -6.78 17.57
N GLU A 172 -13.50 -6.78 16.31
CA GLU A 172 -14.49 -5.87 15.74
C GLU A 172 -15.83 -6.59 15.63
N GLN A 173 -16.89 -5.96 16.13
CA GLN A 173 -18.27 -6.47 16.05
C GLN A 173 -19.17 -5.39 15.45
N TRP A 174 -19.99 -5.76 14.49
CA TRP A 174 -20.98 -4.87 13.89
C TRP A 174 -22.16 -5.66 13.30
N LYS A 175 -23.27 -4.97 13.02
CA LYS A 175 -24.39 -5.54 12.25
C LYS A 175 -24.30 -5.11 10.79
N GLU A 176 -24.31 -6.07 9.89
CA GLU A 176 -24.34 -5.88 8.44
C GLU A 176 -25.54 -6.64 7.86
N ASN A 177 -26.40 -5.91 7.15
CA ASN A 177 -27.65 -6.46 6.58
C ASN A 177 -28.50 -7.27 7.61
N GLY A 178 -28.54 -6.81 8.86
CA GLY A 178 -29.28 -7.45 9.95
C GLY A 178 -28.61 -8.66 10.60
N LYS A 179 -27.43 -9.08 10.09
CA LYS A 179 -26.62 -10.17 10.67
C LYS A 179 -25.49 -9.62 11.51
N GLU A 180 -25.20 -10.29 12.61
CA GLU A 180 -24.01 -9.99 13.40
C GLU A 180 -22.78 -10.48 12.64
N THR A 181 -21.80 -9.61 12.52
CA THR A 181 -20.52 -9.86 11.85
C THR A 181 -19.41 -9.53 12.82
N GLU A 182 -18.39 -10.37 12.83
CA GLU A 182 -17.22 -10.19 13.69
C GLU A 182 -15.92 -10.44 12.93
N ARG A 183 -14.85 -9.82 13.37
CA ARG A 183 -13.54 -9.99 12.78
C ARG A 183 -12.44 -9.70 13.76
N PHE A 184 -11.41 -10.54 13.73
CA PHE A 184 -10.13 -10.24 14.37
C PHE A 184 -9.17 -9.54 13.42
N MET A 185 -8.49 -8.52 13.95
CA MET A 185 -7.40 -7.86 13.28
C MET A 185 -6.21 -7.80 14.24
N TRP A 186 -5.09 -8.34 13.79
CA TRP A 186 -3.83 -8.29 14.54
C TRP A 186 -2.81 -7.44 13.82
N LEU A 187 -2.01 -6.71 14.56
CA LEU A 187 -0.88 -5.96 14.02
C LEU A 187 0.33 -6.04 14.95
N VAL A 188 1.49 -5.86 14.35
CA VAL A 188 2.77 -5.65 15.02
C VAL A 188 3.23 -4.23 14.70
N THR A 189 3.73 -3.51 15.70
CA THR A 189 4.25 -2.16 15.51
C THR A 189 5.52 -1.92 16.31
N THR A 190 6.34 -1.02 15.79
CA THR A 190 7.52 -0.47 16.49
C THR A 190 7.18 0.81 17.27
N LEU A 191 5.95 1.33 17.14
CA LEU A 191 5.46 2.49 17.88
C LEU A 191 5.10 2.11 19.32
N GLU A 192 5.93 2.50 20.28
CA GLU A 192 5.72 2.17 21.70
C GLU A 192 4.56 2.97 22.32
N ALA A 193 4.49 4.27 22.06
CA ALA A 193 3.60 5.21 22.75
C ALA A 193 2.32 5.58 21.97
N ALA A 194 2.10 5.03 20.77
CA ALA A 194 0.93 5.37 19.97
C ALA A 194 -0.37 4.82 20.61
N ASP A 195 -1.43 5.64 20.62
CA ASP A 195 -2.75 5.20 21.06
C ASP A 195 -3.27 4.07 20.15
N TYR A 196 -3.84 3.03 20.73
CA TYR A 196 -4.37 1.88 20.00
C TYR A 196 -5.47 2.25 18.99
N ARG A 197 -6.23 3.34 19.21
CA ARG A 197 -7.22 3.85 18.27
C ARG A 197 -6.55 4.40 17.02
N VAL A 198 -5.42 5.07 17.20
CA VAL A 198 -4.60 5.60 16.09
C VAL A 198 -4.00 4.45 15.29
N LEU A 199 -3.48 3.41 15.93
CA LEU A 199 -2.95 2.22 15.25
C LEU A 199 -4.04 1.50 14.46
N TRP A 200 -5.24 1.39 15.02
CA TRP A 200 -6.42 0.86 14.32
C TRP A 200 -6.75 1.65 13.06
N GLU A 201 -6.80 2.98 13.18
CA GLU A 201 -7.06 3.88 12.05
C GLU A 201 -5.97 3.75 10.96
N MET A 202 -4.70 3.74 11.34
CA MET A 202 -3.57 3.58 10.41
C MET A 202 -3.68 2.27 9.62
N MET A 203 -3.98 1.16 10.29
CA MET A 203 -4.11 -0.13 9.61
C MET A 203 -5.33 -0.18 8.68
N HIS A 204 -6.44 0.45 9.04
CA HIS A 204 -7.61 0.55 8.16
C HIS A 204 -7.32 1.44 6.94
N ARG A 205 -6.56 2.52 7.13
CA ARG A 205 -6.15 3.43 6.05
C ARG A 205 -5.11 2.83 5.10
N ARG A 206 -4.51 1.70 5.44
CA ARG A 206 -3.68 0.95 4.49
C ARG A 206 -4.43 0.65 3.18
N TRP A 207 -5.74 0.39 3.26
CA TRP A 207 -6.58 0.17 2.08
C TRP A 207 -6.64 1.34 1.10
N ASP A 208 -6.27 2.54 1.52
CA ASP A 208 -6.20 3.69 0.62
C ASP A 208 -5.24 3.45 -0.55
N ILE A 209 -4.14 2.66 -0.35
CA ILE A 209 -3.23 2.33 -1.45
C ILE A 209 -3.91 1.47 -2.52
N GLU A 210 -4.80 0.56 -2.11
CA GLU A 210 -5.54 -0.30 -3.04
C GLU A 210 -6.69 0.48 -3.71
N GLU A 211 -7.53 1.17 -2.94
CA GLU A 211 -8.73 1.86 -3.42
C GLU A 211 -8.43 3.20 -4.10
N ASN A 212 -7.63 4.04 -3.46
CA ASN A 212 -7.32 5.38 -3.95
C ASN A 212 -6.05 5.42 -4.82
N GLY A 213 -5.19 4.40 -4.75
CA GLY A 213 -4.01 4.21 -5.57
C GLY A 213 -4.24 3.24 -6.72
N PHE A 214 -4.08 1.96 -6.47
CA PHE A 214 -4.04 0.91 -7.51
C PHE A 214 -5.33 0.79 -8.33
N HIS A 215 -6.49 0.91 -7.69
CA HIS A 215 -7.76 0.92 -8.41
C HIS A 215 -7.82 2.08 -9.40
N GLN A 216 -7.41 3.28 -8.97
CA GLN A 216 -7.38 4.47 -9.84
C GLN A 216 -6.39 4.31 -10.99
N LEU A 217 -5.17 3.84 -10.71
CA LEU A 217 -4.15 3.60 -11.74
C LEU A 217 -4.63 2.59 -12.78
N LYS A 218 -5.32 1.52 -12.35
CA LYS A 218 -5.85 0.49 -13.26
C LYS A 218 -7.04 0.97 -14.06
N THR A 219 -7.96 1.72 -13.45
CA THR A 219 -9.25 2.10 -14.04
C THR A 219 -9.15 3.34 -14.94
N TYR A 220 -8.42 4.36 -14.50
CA TYR A 220 -8.39 5.65 -15.19
C TYR A 220 -7.09 5.90 -15.96
N TYR A 221 -5.98 5.26 -15.59
CA TYR A 221 -4.70 5.41 -16.23
C TYR A 221 -4.26 4.16 -17.01
N HIS A 222 -5.12 3.14 -17.04
CA HIS A 222 -4.88 1.89 -17.76
C HIS A 222 -3.51 1.26 -17.48
N ALA A 223 -3.05 1.31 -16.22
CA ALA A 223 -1.74 0.83 -15.81
C ALA A 223 -1.51 -0.68 -16.07
N LYS A 224 -2.59 -1.44 -16.34
CA LYS A 224 -2.51 -2.84 -16.78
C LYS A 224 -2.29 -3.01 -18.30
N HIS A 225 -2.29 -1.94 -19.07
CA HIS A 225 -2.02 -1.99 -20.51
C HIS A 225 -0.51 -1.93 -20.77
N CYS A 226 -0.04 -2.81 -21.66
CA CYS A 226 1.36 -2.82 -22.09
C CYS A 226 1.56 -1.84 -23.25
N TYR A 227 1.87 -0.59 -22.96
CA TYR A 227 2.13 0.44 -23.97
C TYR A 227 3.47 0.23 -24.68
N CYS A 228 4.51 -0.13 -23.94
CA CYS A 228 5.84 -0.38 -24.45
C CYS A 228 6.56 -1.40 -23.55
N ARG A 229 7.13 -2.45 -24.13
CA ARG A 229 7.79 -3.53 -23.36
C ARG A 229 9.18 -3.15 -22.90
N ASP A 230 9.87 -2.35 -23.67
CA ASP A 230 11.25 -1.95 -23.39
C ASP A 230 11.33 -0.79 -22.39
N ALA A 231 10.19 -0.13 -22.14
CA ALA A 231 10.12 1.07 -21.29
C ALA A 231 9.01 0.99 -20.23
N VAL A 232 8.71 -0.22 -19.70
CA VAL A 232 7.63 -0.45 -18.74
C VAL A 232 7.76 0.43 -17.51
N GLU A 233 8.94 0.49 -16.91
CA GLU A 233 9.19 1.34 -15.74
C GLU A 233 9.01 2.83 -16.04
N THR A 234 9.50 3.30 -17.19
CA THR A 234 9.35 4.70 -17.62
C THR A 234 7.89 5.06 -17.80
N ILE A 235 7.12 4.20 -18.48
CA ILE A 235 5.68 4.39 -18.68
C ILE A 235 4.95 4.41 -17.34
N PHE A 236 5.27 3.48 -16.44
CA PHE A 236 4.65 3.45 -15.12
C PHE A 236 4.96 4.70 -14.29
N ASN A 237 6.20 5.21 -14.36
CA ASN A 237 6.57 6.48 -13.73
C ASN A 237 5.79 7.68 -14.31
N LEU A 238 5.59 7.73 -15.62
CA LEU A 238 4.76 8.77 -16.25
C LEU A 238 3.29 8.69 -15.79
N ILE A 239 2.75 7.48 -15.68
CA ILE A 239 1.41 7.25 -15.14
C ILE A 239 1.32 7.75 -13.68
N ILE A 240 2.32 7.46 -12.85
CA ILE A 240 2.38 7.95 -11.46
C ILE A 240 2.44 9.48 -11.41
N ILE A 241 3.22 10.11 -12.27
CA ILE A 241 3.28 11.58 -12.37
C ILE A 241 1.89 12.15 -12.69
N GLY A 242 1.23 11.62 -13.72
CA GLY A 242 -0.12 12.03 -14.09
C GLY A 242 -1.13 11.85 -12.95
N PHE A 243 -1.05 10.71 -12.24
CA PHE A 243 -1.85 10.44 -11.05
C PHE A 243 -1.60 11.48 -9.95
N ASN A 244 -0.34 11.75 -9.60
CA ASN A 244 0.01 12.71 -8.56
C ASN A 244 -0.43 14.14 -8.90
N VAL A 245 -0.25 14.58 -10.15
CA VAL A 245 -0.71 15.89 -10.62
C VAL A 245 -2.22 16.01 -10.46
N ARG A 246 -2.99 14.97 -10.82
CA ARG A 246 -4.43 14.94 -10.62
C ARG A 246 -4.82 14.99 -9.14
N GLU A 247 -4.16 14.22 -8.27
CA GLU A 247 -4.45 14.22 -6.83
C GLU A 247 -4.21 15.61 -6.21
N LEU A 248 -3.14 16.30 -6.61
CA LEU A 248 -2.86 17.67 -6.19
C LEU A 248 -3.90 18.66 -6.74
N TYR A 249 -4.34 18.51 -7.99
CA TYR A 249 -5.42 19.31 -8.58
C TYR A 249 -6.71 19.13 -7.80
N LEU A 250 -7.12 17.88 -7.52
CA LEU A 250 -8.31 17.57 -6.74
C LEU A 250 -8.24 18.16 -5.33
N TYR A 251 -7.09 18.05 -4.68
CA TYR A 251 -6.87 18.61 -3.36
C TYR A 251 -7.03 20.13 -3.34
N ARG A 252 -6.45 20.83 -4.32
CA ARG A 252 -6.59 22.30 -4.45
C ARG A 252 -8.02 22.73 -4.78
N ARG A 253 -8.74 21.92 -5.54
CA ARG A 253 -10.12 22.17 -6.01
C ARG A 253 -11.19 21.45 -5.17
N SER A 254 -10.82 20.85 -4.04
CA SER A 254 -11.72 20.02 -3.22
C SER A 254 -13.02 20.73 -2.84
N ARG A 255 -12.96 22.03 -2.54
CA ARG A 255 -14.13 22.83 -2.22
C ARG A 255 -15.12 22.97 -3.38
N ASN A 256 -14.63 22.99 -4.62
CA ASN A 256 -15.46 23.12 -5.82
C ASN A 256 -16.19 21.80 -6.16
N PHE A 257 -15.64 20.67 -5.74
CA PHE A 257 -16.20 19.34 -6.03
C PHE A 257 -16.97 18.74 -4.85
N ALA A 258 -16.77 19.25 -3.64
CA ALA A 258 -17.46 18.77 -2.45
C ALA A 258 -18.98 19.06 -2.57
N GLY A 259 -19.79 18.01 -2.49
CA GLY A 259 -21.25 18.11 -2.58
C GLY A 259 -21.82 18.35 -3.98
N SER A 260 -20.97 18.42 -5.02
CA SER A 260 -21.42 18.70 -6.40
C SER A 260 -22.14 17.53 -7.09
N GLY A 261 -22.05 16.32 -6.54
CA GLY A 261 -22.56 15.10 -7.19
C GLY A 261 -21.83 14.69 -8.48
N ILE A 262 -20.74 15.39 -8.84
CA ILE A 262 -19.96 15.12 -10.06
C ILE A 262 -19.20 13.81 -9.91
N SER A 263 -19.33 12.92 -10.89
CA SER A 263 -18.62 11.64 -10.88
C SER A 263 -17.10 11.80 -11.02
N ARG A 264 -16.32 10.86 -10.47
CA ARG A 264 -14.84 10.85 -10.65
C ARG A 264 -14.44 10.83 -12.13
N LYS A 265 -15.21 10.17 -12.98
CA LYS A 265 -14.99 10.16 -14.45
C LYS A 265 -15.13 11.56 -15.03
N SER A 266 -16.15 12.31 -14.65
CA SER A 266 -16.38 13.68 -15.09
C SER A 266 -15.28 14.62 -14.57
N ILE A 267 -14.84 14.45 -13.33
CA ILE A 267 -13.73 15.24 -12.76
C ILE A 267 -12.43 14.97 -13.52
N ASN A 268 -12.13 13.72 -13.88
CA ASN A 268 -10.97 13.40 -14.70
C ASN A 268 -11.02 14.10 -16.08
N ARG A 269 -12.21 14.16 -16.70
CA ARG A 269 -12.39 14.87 -17.97
C ARG A 269 -12.12 16.36 -17.79
N ILE A 270 -12.70 16.99 -16.78
CA ILE A 270 -12.46 18.41 -16.48
C ILE A 270 -10.96 18.67 -16.26
N PHE A 271 -10.28 17.81 -15.51
CA PHE A 271 -8.85 17.90 -15.27
C PHE A 271 -8.06 17.84 -16.58
N CYS A 272 -8.34 16.88 -17.46
CA CYS A 272 -7.70 16.79 -18.78
C CYS A 272 -8.00 18.03 -19.65
N ASP A 273 -9.23 18.52 -19.64
CA ASP A 273 -9.64 19.71 -20.40
C ASP A 273 -8.93 20.99 -19.91
N GLU A 274 -8.71 21.11 -18.59
CA GLU A 274 -7.99 22.26 -18.02
C GLU A 274 -6.46 22.18 -18.24
N LEU A 275 -5.89 20.98 -18.39
CA LEU A 275 -4.46 20.82 -18.69
C LEU A 275 -4.09 21.20 -20.13
N LEU A 276 -5.03 21.08 -21.07
CA LEU A 276 -4.80 21.38 -22.49
C LEU A 276 -5.22 22.81 -22.78
N THR A 277 -4.30 23.60 -23.33
CA THR A 277 -4.66 24.90 -23.84
C THR A 277 -5.56 24.76 -25.09
N GLU A 278 -6.43 25.73 -25.34
CA GLU A 278 -7.31 25.73 -26.53
C GLU A 278 -6.54 25.51 -27.83
N LYS A 279 -5.35 26.12 -27.96
CA LYS A 279 -4.46 25.93 -29.11
C LYS A 279 -4.05 24.46 -29.31
N VAL A 280 -3.74 23.75 -28.23
CA VAL A 280 -3.37 22.32 -28.30
C VAL A 280 -4.59 21.46 -28.63
N LYS A 281 -5.76 21.77 -28.07
CA LYS A 281 -7.03 21.09 -28.40
C LYS A 281 -7.34 21.21 -29.89
N GLN A 282 -7.21 22.41 -30.50
CA GLN A 282 -7.40 22.63 -31.94
C GLN A 282 -6.46 21.76 -32.77
N ILE A 283 -5.15 21.74 -32.46
CA ILE A 283 -4.17 20.89 -33.16
C ILE A 283 -4.50 19.41 -33.08
N LEU A 284 -5.00 18.94 -31.93
CA LEU A 284 -5.38 17.53 -31.75
C LEU A 284 -6.65 17.18 -32.55
N CYS A 285 -7.61 18.09 -32.63
CA CYS A 285 -8.82 17.91 -33.46
C CYS A 285 -8.51 17.88 -34.96
N GLU A 286 -7.57 18.72 -35.42
CA GLU A 286 -7.18 18.80 -36.84
C GLU A 286 -6.36 17.56 -37.32
N LYS A 287 -5.70 16.84 -36.39
CA LYS A 287 -4.88 15.66 -36.72
C LYS A 287 -5.59 14.33 -36.46
N GLY A 288 -6.78 14.33 -35.90
CA GLY A 288 -7.56 13.15 -35.52
C GLY A 288 -8.74 12.83 -36.44
N GLY A 289 -8.82 13.52 -37.57
CA GLY A 289 -9.80 13.30 -38.63
C GLY A 289 -9.28 12.39 -39.76
#